data_8b6145eea1dd8232254ac618c9c34d81
#
_entry.id   8b6145eea1dd8232254ac618c9c34d81
#
_cell.length_a   1.000
_cell.length_b   1.000
_cell.length_c   1.000
_cell.angle_alpha   90.00
_cell.angle_beta   90.00
_cell.angle_gamma   90.00
#
_symmetry.space_group_name_H-M   'P 1'
#
loop_
_entity.id
_entity.type
_entity.pdbx_description
1 polymer ?
#
loop_
_entity_poly.entity_id
_entity_poly.type
_entity_poly.pdbx_seq_one_letter_code
_entity_poly.pdbx_strand_id
1 'polypeptide(L)'
;MESIYNFTLETLTQHLQTQDCPHPKTAAIRIFHHLYRERKVGPLTEGQISKKAINYLAKSTSFDLAKTISVQESKDFTVKFLIEFCDGERVETVLIPFPGRYAVCISTQVGCAMRCSFCFTGTQGLKRHLTSGEILTQYLIAWEWLECYRPRKAAQPKIVLMGQGEPLHNFEEVKKALLIFVSEQGMQLGTRRITLSTAGYLPGLKRFGELPLINIALSLHSPFNSIRSQIIPLNKSYPLEDILATIDSIPFKGNRAINFEYVLIDGLNNREEDARELAKILLGKKGIINLIPFNGFPGAVYERPSEERMAAFQGILSSLGIHATIRTTKGSDIFAACGQLKHLLEGS
;
A
#
# COMPACT_ATOMS: atom_id res chain seq x y z
N MET A 1 -26.26 1.77 1.89
CA MET A 1 -25.90 0.86 3.00
C MET A 1 -24.40 0.96 3.21
N GLU A 2 -23.97 0.98 4.46
CA GLU A 2 -22.53 1.00 4.78
C GLU A 2 -21.90 -0.37 4.53
N SER A 3 -20.65 -0.42 4.04
CA SER A 3 -19.97 -1.71 3.88
C SER A 3 -19.61 -2.31 5.24
N ILE A 4 -19.93 -3.59 5.45
CA ILE A 4 -19.55 -4.34 6.67
C ILE A 4 -18.03 -4.34 6.89
N TYR A 5 -17.24 -4.21 5.82
CA TYR A 5 -15.79 -4.16 5.85
C TYR A 5 -15.24 -2.83 6.39
N ASN A 6 -16.08 -1.79 6.59
CA ASN A 6 -15.66 -0.52 7.20
C ASN A 6 -15.59 -0.59 8.74
N PHE A 7 -16.15 -1.63 9.34
CA PHE A 7 -16.19 -1.76 10.79
C PHE A 7 -14.92 -2.44 11.32
N THR A 8 -14.34 -1.86 12.37
CA THR A 8 -13.44 -2.59 13.26
C THR A 8 -14.25 -3.52 14.16
N LEU A 9 -13.59 -4.46 14.85
CA LEU A 9 -14.30 -5.34 15.81
C LEU A 9 -15.01 -4.53 16.90
N GLU A 10 -14.37 -3.46 17.35
CA GLU A 10 -14.91 -2.57 18.38
C GLU A 10 -16.13 -1.81 17.87
N THR A 11 -16.01 -1.14 16.72
CA THR A 11 -17.12 -0.37 16.16
C THR A 11 -18.29 -1.24 15.74
N LEU A 12 -18.04 -2.46 15.21
CA LEU A 12 -19.12 -3.42 14.93
C LEU A 12 -19.81 -3.89 16.21
N THR A 13 -19.04 -4.14 17.29
CA THR A 13 -19.63 -4.50 18.60
C THR A 13 -20.53 -3.40 19.11
N GLN A 14 -20.07 -2.14 19.09
CA GLN A 14 -20.86 -0.96 19.49
C GLN A 14 -22.12 -0.82 18.63
N HIS A 15 -21.97 -1.00 17.32
CA HIS A 15 -23.07 -0.89 16.36
C HIS A 15 -24.17 -1.93 16.64
N LEU A 16 -23.80 -3.19 16.96
CA LEU A 16 -24.76 -4.23 17.36
C LEU A 16 -25.35 -3.98 18.75
N GLN A 17 -24.58 -3.38 19.67
CA GLN A 17 -25.04 -3.06 21.03
C GLN A 17 -26.10 -1.97 21.03
N THR A 18 -25.92 -0.91 20.22
CA THR A 18 -26.91 0.19 20.11
C THR A 18 -28.25 -0.28 19.55
N GLN A 19 -28.31 -1.46 18.95
CA GLN A 19 -29.52 -2.07 18.41
C GLN A 19 -30.06 -3.19 19.32
N ASP A 20 -29.58 -3.27 20.57
CA ASP A 20 -29.95 -4.32 21.54
C ASP A 20 -29.84 -5.73 20.95
N CYS A 21 -28.86 -5.98 20.11
CA CYS A 21 -28.61 -7.33 19.60
C CYS A 21 -28.05 -8.22 20.73
N PRO A 22 -28.56 -9.45 20.90
CA PRO A 22 -28.05 -10.37 21.90
C PRO A 22 -26.56 -10.70 21.66
N HIS A 23 -25.76 -10.70 22.74
CA HIS A 23 -24.35 -11.04 22.71
C HIS A 23 -23.54 -10.29 21.62
N PRO A 24 -23.55 -8.94 21.59
CA PRO A 24 -23.02 -8.14 20.47
C PRO A 24 -21.54 -8.42 20.17
N LYS A 25 -20.72 -8.60 21.22
CA LYS A 25 -19.29 -8.92 21.06
C LYS A 25 -19.09 -10.29 20.41
N THR A 26 -19.82 -11.31 20.86
CA THR A 26 -19.75 -12.66 20.26
C THR A 26 -20.23 -12.65 18.83
N ALA A 27 -21.29 -11.91 18.51
CA ALA A 27 -21.79 -11.75 17.16
C ALA A 27 -20.74 -11.06 16.26
N ALA A 28 -20.12 -9.97 16.72
CA ALA A 28 -19.07 -9.26 15.99
C ALA A 28 -17.86 -10.17 15.71
N ILE A 29 -17.40 -10.96 16.69
CA ILE A 29 -16.31 -11.93 16.50
C ILE A 29 -16.67 -12.97 15.44
N ARG A 30 -17.89 -13.53 15.48
CA ARG A 30 -18.33 -14.51 14.47
C ARG A 30 -18.40 -13.92 13.06
N ILE A 31 -18.87 -12.67 12.95
CA ILE A 31 -18.87 -11.94 11.67
C ILE A 31 -17.44 -11.76 11.17
N PHE A 32 -16.51 -11.34 12.01
CA PHE A 32 -15.10 -11.19 11.65
C PHE A 32 -14.47 -12.50 11.20
N HIS A 33 -14.74 -13.61 11.91
CA HIS A 33 -14.26 -14.94 11.49
C HIS A 33 -14.82 -15.32 10.12
N HIS A 34 -16.12 -15.12 9.90
CA HIS A 34 -16.77 -15.40 8.62
C HIS A 34 -16.13 -14.62 7.47
N LEU A 35 -15.96 -13.30 7.65
CA LEU A 35 -15.44 -12.41 6.58
C LEU A 35 -13.93 -12.58 6.35
N TYR A 36 -13.13 -12.72 7.40
CA TYR A 36 -11.67 -12.58 7.32
C TYR A 36 -10.89 -13.88 7.52
N ARG A 37 -11.45 -14.84 8.27
CA ARG A 37 -10.84 -16.17 8.50
C ARG A 37 -11.31 -17.20 7.48
N GLU A 38 -12.63 -17.33 7.37
CA GLU A 38 -13.26 -18.21 6.41
C GLU A 38 -13.32 -17.59 5.01
N ARG A 39 -13.18 -16.27 4.91
CA ARG A 39 -13.23 -15.45 3.69
C ARG A 39 -14.48 -15.71 2.87
N LYS A 40 -15.60 -15.82 3.58
CA LYS A 40 -16.92 -16.00 2.97
C LYS A 40 -17.54 -14.64 2.69
N VAL A 41 -17.99 -14.45 1.46
CA VAL A 41 -18.77 -13.27 1.06
C VAL A 41 -20.23 -13.51 1.39
N GLY A 42 -20.90 -12.47 1.87
CA GLY A 42 -22.33 -12.54 2.19
C GLY A 42 -22.65 -12.65 3.69
N PRO A 43 -23.91 -12.52 4.05
CA PRO A 43 -24.36 -12.52 5.44
C PRO A 43 -24.26 -13.91 6.07
N LEU A 44 -24.11 -13.92 7.42
CA LEU A 44 -24.19 -15.15 8.21
C LEU A 44 -25.64 -15.67 8.23
N THR A 45 -25.75 -16.98 8.44
CA THR A 45 -27.05 -17.67 8.52
C THR A 45 -27.54 -17.80 9.97
N GLU A 46 -28.82 -18.17 10.15
CA GLU A 46 -29.40 -18.50 11.44
C GLU A 46 -28.60 -19.62 12.14
N GLY A 47 -28.44 -19.51 13.46
CA GLY A 47 -27.61 -20.41 14.26
C GLY A 47 -26.17 -19.94 14.47
N GLN A 48 -25.63 -19.09 13.60
CA GLN A 48 -24.29 -18.50 13.77
C GLN A 48 -24.35 -17.25 14.66
N ILE A 49 -25.33 -16.37 14.42
CA ILE A 49 -25.64 -15.18 15.24
C ILE A 49 -27.15 -15.07 15.42
N SER A 50 -27.61 -14.18 16.31
CA SER A 50 -29.03 -14.01 16.56
C SER A 50 -29.80 -13.52 15.32
N LYS A 51 -31.04 -13.97 15.14
CA LYS A 51 -31.95 -13.52 14.07
C LYS A 51 -32.11 -11.98 14.05
N LYS A 52 -32.13 -11.35 15.22
CA LYS A 52 -32.17 -9.90 15.35
C LYS A 52 -30.96 -9.23 14.71
N ALA A 53 -29.73 -9.74 14.96
CA ALA A 53 -28.51 -9.22 14.37
C ALA A 53 -28.48 -9.44 12.85
N ILE A 54 -28.89 -10.62 12.34
CA ILE A 54 -28.98 -10.92 10.91
C ILE A 54 -29.92 -9.92 10.23
N ASN A 55 -31.15 -9.77 10.73
CA ASN A 55 -32.16 -8.90 10.14
C ASN A 55 -31.73 -7.43 10.17
N TYR A 56 -31.03 -7.02 11.21
CA TYR A 56 -30.50 -5.67 11.32
C TYR A 56 -29.39 -5.42 10.30
N LEU A 57 -28.37 -6.27 10.26
CA LEU A 57 -27.25 -6.13 9.33
C LEU A 57 -27.70 -6.20 7.86
N ALA A 58 -28.63 -7.08 7.52
CA ALA A 58 -29.20 -7.17 6.17
C ALA A 58 -29.87 -5.87 5.70
N LYS A 59 -30.35 -5.04 6.62
CA LYS A 59 -31.00 -3.75 6.31
C LYS A 59 -30.03 -2.57 6.34
N SER A 60 -28.97 -2.63 7.15
CA SER A 60 -28.09 -1.50 7.43
C SER A 60 -26.73 -1.60 6.73
N THR A 61 -26.27 -2.81 6.36
CA THR A 61 -24.95 -3.03 5.80
C THR A 61 -24.97 -3.81 4.49
N SER A 62 -23.96 -3.58 3.62
CA SER A 62 -23.65 -4.44 2.48
C SER A 62 -22.49 -5.36 2.85
N PHE A 63 -22.57 -6.61 2.39
CA PHE A 63 -21.54 -7.63 2.48
C PHE A 63 -20.79 -7.84 1.17
N ASP A 64 -21.08 -7.02 0.14
CA ASP A 64 -20.47 -7.17 -1.15
C ASP A 64 -19.02 -6.69 -1.15
N LEU A 65 -18.16 -7.44 -1.83
CA LEU A 65 -16.85 -6.96 -2.20
C LEU A 65 -16.97 -5.96 -3.36
N ALA A 66 -15.94 -5.12 -3.52
CA ALA A 66 -15.83 -4.27 -4.70
C ALA A 66 -15.77 -5.13 -5.98
N LYS A 67 -16.25 -4.55 -7.10
CA LYS A 67 -16.35 -5.26 -8.37
C LYS A 67 -15.01 -5.30 -9.10
N THR A 68 -14.55 -6.48 -9.50
CA THR A 68 -13.40 -6.60 -10.42
C THR A 68 -13.88 -6.36 -11.86
N ILE A 69 -13.39 -5.28 -12.47
CA ILE A 69 -13.73 -4.89 -13.85
C ILE A 69 -12.85 -5.60 -14.86
N SER A 70 -11.55 -5.70 -14.58
CA SER A 70 -10.61 -6.43 -15.44
C SER A 70 -9.47 -7.03 -14.62
N VAL A 71 -8.90 -8.08 -15.18
CA VAL A 71 -7.70 -8.74 -14.67
C VAL A 71 -6.70 -8.88 -15.81
N GLN A 72 -5.49 -8.38 -15.63
CA GLN A 72 -4.40 -8.48 -16.58
C GLN A 72 -3.26 -9.28 -15.95
N GLU A 73 -2.71 -10.24 -16.68
CA GLU A 73 -1.55 -11.02 -16.25
C GLU A 73 -0.34 -10.73 -17.13
N SER A 74 0.77 -10.36 -16.49
CA SER A 74 2.08 -10.13 -17.12
C SER A 74 2.80 -11.44 -17.40
N LYS A 75 3.74 -11.40 -18.36
CA LYS A 75 4.66 -12.53 -18.65
C LYS A 75 5.47 -12.98 -17.43
N ASP A 76 5.70 -12.10 -16.46
CA ASP A 76 6.42 -12.40 -15.22
C ASP A 76 5.49 -12.86 -14.08
N PHE A 77 4.22 -13.18 -14.40
CA PHE A 77 3.18 -13.61 -13.48
C PHE A 77 2.70 -12.54 -12.47
N THR A 78 3.00 -11.28 -12.71
CA THR A 78 2.37 -10.16 -12.01
C THR A 78 0.93 -10.03 -12.50
N VAL A 79 -0.02 -9.85 -11.59
CA VAL A 79 -1.44 -9.70 -11.93
C VAL A 79 -1.94 -8.34 -11.48
N LYS A 80 -2.56 -7.61 -12.38
CA LYS A 80 -3.18 -6.31 -12.10
C LYS A 80 -4.70 -6.44 -12.17
N PHE A 81 -5.36 -5.97 -11.14
CA PHE A 81 -6.82 -5.90 -11.02
C PHE A 81 -7.27 -4.45 -11.15
N LEU A 82 -8.26 -4.19 -11.97
CA LEU A 82 -9.01 -2.96 -11.96
C LEU A 82 -10.28 -3.19 -11.13
N ILE A 83 -10.39 -2.47 -10.03
CA ILE A 83 -11.45 -2.63 -9.02
C ILE A 83 -12.32 -1.38 -9.01
N GLU A 84 -13.64 -1.56 -9.14
CA GLU A 84 -14.66 -0.51 -9.11
C GLU A 84 -15.41 -0.57 -7.79
N PHE A 85 -15.59 0.58 -7.17
CA PHE A 85 -16.37 0.76 -5.95
C PHE A 85 -17.82 1.17 -6.25
N CYS A 86 -18.65 1.22 -5.21
CA CYS A 86 -20.09 1.47 -5.34
C CYS A 86 -20.44 2.85 -5.92
N ASP A 87 -19.52 3.81 -5.85
CA ASP A 87 -19.67 5.16 -6.43
C ASP A 87 -19.14 5.26 -7.87
N GLY A 88 -18.70 4.15 -8.46
CA GLY A 88 -18.14 4.08 -9.81
C GLY A 88 -16.67 4.47 -9.90
N GLU A 89 -16.04 4.89 -8.80
CA GLU A 89 -14.59 5.16 -8.80
C GLU A 89 -13.80 3.87 -8.85
N ARG A 90 -12.62 3.95 -9.47
CA ARG A 90 -11.79 2.78 -9.77
C ARG A 90 -10.37 2.97 -9.28
N VAL A 91 -9.80 1.87 -8.80
CA VAL A 91 -8.38 1.78 -8.47
C VAL A 91 -7.75 0.52 -9.03
N GLU A 92 -6.43 0.54 -9.15
CA GLU A 92 -5.65 -0.64 -9.52
C GLU A 92 -5.01 -1.26 -8.28
N THR A 93 -5.03 -2.59 -8.25
CA THR A 93 -4.38 -3.44 -7.23
C THR A 93 -3.48 -4.43 -7.94
N VAL A 94 -2.29 -4.69 -7.41
CA VAL A 94 -1.32 -5.57 -8.09
C VAL A 94 -0.91 -6.72 -7.19
N LEU A 95 -1.02 -7.94 -7.68
CA LEU A 95 -0.48 -9.16 -7.07
C LEU A 95 0.89 -9.44 -7.68
N ILE A 96 1.94 -9.31 -6.85
CA ILE A 96 3.33 -9.35 -7.28
C ILE A 96 3.98 -10.67 -6.85
N PRO A 97 4.53 -11.49 -7.77
CA PRO A 97 5.22 -12.72 -7.45
C PRO A 97 6.64 -12.47 -6.94
N PHE A 98 7.01 -13.21 -5.90
CA PHE A 98 8.37 -13.35 -5.39
C PHE A 98 8.71 -14.83 -5.24
N PRO A 99 9.99 -15.22 -5.11
CA PRO A 99 10.35 -16.60 -4.81
C PRO A 99 9.59 -17.14 -3.59
N GLY A 100 8.76 -18.16 -3.80
CA GLY A 100 7.98 -18.84 -2.76
C GLY A 100 6.83 -18.03 -2.11
N ARG A 101 6.47 -16.85 -2.59
CA ARG A 101 5.44 -15.99 -1.98
C ARG A 101 4.88 -14.95 -2.94
N TYR A 102 3.79 -14.31 -2.53
CA TYR A 102 3.21 -13.15 -3.21
C TYR A 102 3.12 -11.94 -2.28
N ALA A 103 3.03 -10.76 -2.87
CA ALA A 103 2.64 -9.54 -2.19
C ALA A 103 1.50 -8.86 -2.95
N VAL A 104 0.55 -8.27 -2.23
CA VAL A 104 -0.51 -7.43 -2.80
C VAL A 104 -0.11 -5.98 -2.60
N CYS A 105 0.00 -5.25 -3.71
CA CYS A 105 0.19 -3.80 -3.74
C CYS A 105 -1.19 -3.14 -3.74
N ILE A 106 -1.52 -2.47 -2.64
CA ILE A 106 -2.86 -1.95 -2.35
C ILE A 106 -2.85 -0.43 -2.51
N SER A 107 -3.91 0.09 -3.13
CA SER A 107 -4.22 1.51 -3.24
C SER A 107 -4.93 2.01 -1.98
N THR A 108 -4.72 3.27 -1.62
CA THR A 108 -5.33 3.92 -0.44
C THR A 108 -6.15 5.15 -0.78
N GLN A 109 -6.10 5.61 -2.02
CA GLN A 109 -6.84 6.76 -2.52
C GLN A 109 -7.24 6.52 -3.98
N VAL A 110 -8.28 7.20 -4.44
CA VAL A 110 -8.55 7.39 -5.86
C VAL A 110 -7.73 8.59 -6.32
N GLY A 111 -6.66 8.33 -7.10
CA GLY A 111 -5.65 9.33 -7.41
C GLY A 111 -4.70 9.63 -6.24
N CYS A 112 -3.96 10.73 -6.29
CA CYS A 112 -2.99 11.11 -5.25
C CYS A 112 -2.76 12.62 -5.23
N ALA A 113 -2.81 13.24 -4.03
CA ALA A 113 -2.55 14.66 -3.84
C ALA A 113 -1.06 15.04 -3.93
N MET A 114 -0.16 14.08 -3.79
CA MET A 114 1.29 14.35 -3.72
C MET A 114 1.88 14.83 -5.05
N ARG A 115 1.25 14.50 -6.18
CA ARG A 115 1.60 14.94 -7.53
C ARG A 115 3.07 14.71 -7.90
N CYS A 116 3.64 13.58 -7.45
CA CYS A 116 5.01 13.22 -7.82
C CYS A 116 5.13 13.11 -9.34
N SER A 117 6.11 13.82 -9.95
CA SER A 117 6.24 13.95 -11.40
C SER A 117 6.70 12.65 -12.09
N PHE A 118 7.31 11.72 -11.33
CA PHE A 118 7.71 10.40 -11.82
C PHE A 118 6.61 9.33 -11.67
N CYS A 119 5.42 9.70 -11.20
CA CYS A 119 4.34 8.76 -10.90
C CYS A 119 3.08 9.07 -11.72
N PHE A 120 2.59 8.07 -12.44
CA PHE A 120 1.41 8.24 -13.29
C PHE A 120 0.14 8.55 -12.48
N THR A 121 0.00 7.96 -11.29
CA THR A 121 -1.08 8.32 -10.35
C THR A 121 -1.03 9.80 -9.95
N GLY A 122 0.17 10.37 -9.83
CA GLY A 122 0.35 11.79 -9.51
C GLY A 122 -0.28 12.75 -10.52
N THR A 123 -0.43 12.32 -11.77
CA THR A 123 -1.06 13.13 -12.84
C THR A 123 -2.58 13.24 -12.70
N GLN A 124 -3.22 12.35 -11.91
CA GLN A 124 -4.67 12.33 -11.73
C GLN A 124 -5.16 13.37 -10.71
N GLY A 125 -4.29 13.80 -9.78
CA GLY A 125 -4.74 14.48 -8.58
C GLY A 125 -5.51 13.55 -7.62
N LEU A 126 -5.97 14.08 -6.50
CA LEU A 126 -6.78 13.34 -5.54
C LEU A 126 -8.27 13.56 -5.83
N LYS A 127 -9.01 12.48 -6.01
CA LYS A 127 -10.48 12.53 -6.03
C LYS A 127 -11.05 12.32 -4.63
N ARG A 128 -10.72 11.21 -3.98
CA ARG A 128 -11.12 10.90 -2.59
C ARG A 128 -10.19 9.89 -1.91
N HIS A 129 -10.32 9.81 -0.60
CA HIS A 129 -9.76 8.73 0.18
C HIS A 129 -10.56 7.44 -0.03
N LEU A 130 -9.89 6.28 0.08
CA LEU A 130 -10.57 4.99 0.19
C LEU A 130 -10.98 4.74 1.63
N THR A 131 -12.13 4.10 1.83
CA THR A 131 -12.54 3.60 3.14
C THR A 131 -11.70 2.38 3.53
N SER A 132 -11.69 2.03 4.82
CA SER A 132 -11.02 0.82 5.29
C SER A 132 -11.54 -0.44 4.60
N GLY A 133 -12.84 -0.53 4.34
CA GLY A 133 -13.45 -1.63 3.60
C GLY A 133 -12.93 -1.71 2.16
N GLU A 134 -12.82 -0.58 1.46
CA GLU A 134 -12.27 -0.54 0.10
C GLU A 134 -10.78 -0.93 0.05
N ILE A 135 -10.01 -0.62 1.11
CA ILE A 135 -8.62 -1.07 1.26
C ILE A 135 -8.56 -2.58 1.48
N LEU A 136 -9.42 -3.12 2.35
CA LEU A 136 -9.47 -4.54 2.71
C LEU A 136 -9.93 -5.42 1.53
N THR A 137 -10.96 -4.99 0.80
CA THR A 137 -11.52 -5.77 -0.30
C THR A 137 -10.54 -5.97 -1.44
N GLN A 138 -9.63 -5.03 -1.71
CA GLN A 138 -8.55 -5.20 -2.67
C GLN A 138 -7.68 -6.43 -2.33
N TYR A 139 -7.35 -6.59 -1.05
CA TYR A 139 -6.55 -7.72 -0.59
C TYR A 139 -7.31 -9.05 -0.68
N LEU A 140 -8.59 -9.06 -0.29
CA LEU A 140 -9.43 -10.24 -0.35
C LEU A 140 -9.60 -10.75 -1.79
N ILE A 141 -9.89 -9.84 -2.73
CA ILE A 141 -10.01 -10.14 -4.16
C ILE A 141 -8.71 -10.75 -4.71
N ALA A 142 -7.57 -10.12 -4.43
CA ALA A 142 -6.27 -10.61 -4.92
C ALA A 142 -5.90 -11.96 -4.31
N TRP A 143 -6.23 -12.21 -3.05
CA TRP A 143 -5.95 -13.48 -2.38
C TRP A 143 -6.89 -14.59 -2.87
N GLU A 144 -8.18 -14.33 -3.03
CA GLU A 144 -9.14 -15.26 -3.62
C GLU A 144 -8.69 -15.68 -5.04
N TRP A 145 -8.31 -14.70 -5.87
CA TRP A 145 -7.76 -15.00 -7.19
C TRP A 145 -6.54 -15.93 -7.13
N LEU A 146 -5.61 -15.66 -6.20
CA LEU A 146 -4.42 -16.48 -6.01
C LEU A 146 -4.77 -17.93 -5.64
N GLU A 147 -5.77 -18.15 -4.79
CA GLU A 147 -6.24 -19.49 -4.41
C GLU A 147 -6.88 -20.22 -5.58
N CYS A 148 -7.69 -19.52 -6.36
CA CYS A 148 -8.35 -20.12 -7.53
C CYS A 148 -7.37 -20.50 -8.63
N TYR A 149 -6.42 -19.63 -8.95
CA TYR A 149 -5.57 -19.79 -10.13
C TYR A 149 -4.15 -20.27 -9.82
N ARG A 150 -3.71 -20.19 -8.58
CA ARG A 150 -2.35 -20.61 -8.13
C ARG A 150 -2.39 -21.35 -6.77
N PRO A 151 -3.23 -22.38 -6.60
CA PRO A 151 -3.50 -23.00 -5.28
C PRO A 151 -2.24 -23.51 -4.58
N ARG A 152 -1.24 -24.04 -5.33
CA ARG A 152 0.04 -24.48 -4.76
C ARG A 152 0.92 -23.35 -4.22
N LYS A 153 0.59 -22.07 -4.50
CA LYS A 153 1.32 -20.86 -4.08
C LYS A 153 0.44 -19.92 -3.26
N ALA A 154 -0.75 -20.37 -2.89
CA ALA A 154 -1.79 -19.56 -2.24
C ALA A 154 -1.55 -19.28 -0.74
N ALA A 155 -0.30 -19.34 -0.27
CA ALA A 155 0.01 -18.86 1.07
C ALA A 155 -0.43 -17.39 1.19
N GLN A 156 -0.93 -17.03 2.37
CA GLN A 156 -1.38 -15.66 2.67
C GLN A 156 -0.36 -14.62 2.15
N PRO A 157 -0.73 -13.72 1.21
CA PRO A 157 0.19 -12.74 0.62
C PRO A 157 0.70 -11.72 1.64
N LYS A 158 1.84 -11.09 1.37
CA LYS A 158 2.28 -9.87 2.07
C LYS A 158 1.49 -8.66 1.56
N ILE A 159 1.53 -7.56 2.31
CA ILE A 159 0.92 -6.30 1.90
C ILE A 159 1.99 -5.24 1.72
N VAL A 160 1.90 -4.49 0.64
CA VAL A 160 2.61 -3.23 0.45
C VAL A 160 1.58 -2.13 0.10
N LEU A 161 1.50 -1.11 0.94
CA LEU A 161 0.67 0.08 0.66
C LEU A 161 1.49 1.02 -0.22
N MET A 162 1.62 0.64 -1.50
CA MET A 162 2.46 1.29 -2.53
C MET A 162 1.70 1.45 -3.85
N GLY A 163 0.38 1.25 -3.83
CA GLY A 163 -0.52 1.48 -4.96
C GLY A 163 -0.82 2.97 -5.14
N GLN A 164 -2.04 3.28 -5.57
CA GLN A 164 -2.47 4.66 -5.75
C GLN A 164 -2.72 5.34 -4.40
N GLY A 165 -2.17 6.56 -4.22
CA GLY A 165 -2.38 7.40 -3.06
C GLY A 165 -1.20 7.46 -2.08
N GLU A 166 -1.28 8.41 -1.13
CA GLU A 166 -0.39 8.56 0.02
C GLU A 166 -1.11 8.00 1.26
N PRO A 167 -0.65 6.86 1.80
CA PRO A 167 -1.34 6.21 2.92
C PRO A 167 -1.46 7.09 4.17
N LEU A 168 -0.43 7.88 4.48
CA LEU A 168 -0.43 8.74 5.64
C LEU A 168 -1.34 9.98 5.49
N HIS A 169 -1.74 10.32 4.27
CA HIS A 169 -2.76 11.34 4.01
C HIS A 169 -4.18 10.78 4.23
N ASN A 170 -4.37 9.47 4.12
CA ASN A 170 -5.61 8.75 4.46
C ASN A 170 -5.48 8.00 5.80
N PHE A 171 -4.93 8.66 6.81
CA PHE A 171 -4.45 8.05 8.04
C PHE A 171 -5.50 7.22 8.78
N GLU A 172 -6.71 7.75 8.98
CA GLU A 172 -7.73 7.08 9.80
C GLU A 172 -8.23 5.79 9.16
N GLU A 173 -8.53 5.80 7.87
CA GLU A 173 -9.02 4.61 7.18
C GLU A 173 -7.92 3.57 6.99
N VAL A 174 -6.68 3.99 6.73
CA VAL A 174 -5.51 3.10 6.70
C VAL A 174 -5.27 2.49 8.08
N LYS A 175 -5.38 3.25 9.17
CA LYS A 175 -5.26 2.75 10.54
C LYS A 175 -6.30 1.67 10.83
N LYS A 176 -7.58 1.90 10.49
CA LYS A 176 -8.65 0.91 10.64
C LYS A 176 -8.36 -0.38 9.86
N ALA A 177 -7.97 -0.26 8.59
CA ALA A 177 -7.63 -1.41 7.76
C ALA A 177 -6.44 -2.20 8.35
N LEU A 178 -5.39 -1.52 8.80
CA LEU A 178 -4.22 -2.14 9.43
C LEU A 178 -4.58 -2.90 10.71
N LEU A 179 -5.46 -2.34 11.55
CA LEU A 179 -5.95 -3.03 12.75
C LEU A 179 -6.66 -4.34 12.40
N ILE A 180 -7.47 -4.35 11.33
CA ILE A 180 -8.17 -5.57 10.87
C ILE A 180 -7.18 -6.58 10.28
N PHE A 181 -6.19 -6.13 9.47
CA PHE A 181 -5.17 -7.01 8.91
C PHE A 181 -4.38 -7.76 10.00
N VAL A 182 -4.04 -7.09 11.10
CA VAL A 182 -3.21 -7.69 12.16
C VAL A 182 -4.01 -8.35 13.29
N SER A 183 -5.31 -8.05 13.41
CA SER A 183 -6.16 -8.54 14.48
C SER A 183 -6.20 -10.07 14.53
N GLU A 184 -6.15 -10.63 15.74
CA GLU A 184 -6.38 -12.07 15.98
C GLU A 184 -7.77 -12.53 15.54
N GLN A 185 -8.76 -11.66 15.59
CA GLN A 185 -10.13 -11.94 15.13
C GLN A 185 -10.32 -11.60 13.65
N GLY A 186 -9.39 -10.84 13.06
CA GLY A 186 -9.35 -10.45 11.65
C GLY A 186 -8.51 -11.40 10.80
N MET A 187 -7.64 -10.84 9.97
CA MET A 187 -6.84 -11.62 9.01
C MET A 187 -5.57 -12.26 9.59
N GLN A 188 -5.17 -11.91 10.81
CA GLN A 188 -3.95 -12.41 11.49
C GLN A 188 -2.65 -12.25 10.69
N LEU A 189 -2.56 -11.22 9.87
CA LEU A 189 -1.35 -10.97 9.12
C LEU A 189 -0.25 -10.48 10.07
N GLY A 190 0.88 -11.17 10.11
CA GLY A 190 2.01 -10.74 10.93
C GLY A 190 2.49 -9.34 10.52
N THR A 191 2.73 -8.45 11.49
CA THR A 191 3.07 -7.04 11.25
C THR A 191 4.31 -6.84 10.37
N ARG A 192 5.27 -7.80 10.38
CA ARG A 192 6.44 -7.80 9.49
C ARG A 192 6.11 -8.11 8.03
N ARG A 193 4.89 -8.49 7.74
CA ARG A 193 4.40 -8.79 6.38
C ARG A 193 3.68 -7.61 5.75
N ILE A 194 3.60 -6.49 6.46
CA ILE A 194 2.96 -5.26 5.99
C ILE A 194 4.02 -4.17 5.92
N THR A 195 4.09 -3.49 4.77
CA THR A 195 4.94 -2.32 4.55
C THR A 195 4.08 -1.15 4.10
N LEU A 196 4.16 -0.03 4.81
CA LEU A 196 3.56 1.22 4.42
C LEU A 196 4.64 2.11 3.80
N SER A 197 4.39 2.59 2.58
CA SER A 197 5.24 3.57 1.92
C SER A 197 4.67 4.98 2.07
N THR A 198 5.54 5.97 2.20
CA THR A 198 5.15 7.38 2.28
C THR A 198 6.14 8.27 1.54
N ALA A 199 5.63 9.32 0.91
CA ALA A 199 6.43 10.41 0.37
C ALA A 199 6.97 11.36 1.45
N GLY A 200 6.59 11.13 2.71
CA GLY A 200 6.98 11.96 3.85
C GLY A 200 5.90 12.97 4.26
N TYR A 201 4.62 12.59 4.19
CA TYR A 201 3.53 13.44 4.68
C TYR A 201 3.62 13.57 6.20
N LEU A 202 4.26 14.66 6.68
CA LEU A 202 4.61 14.86 8.08
C LEU A 202 3.43 14.78 9.06
N PRO A 203 2.23 15.32 8.77
CA PRO A 203 1.12 15.20 9.71
C PRO A 203 0.78 13.75 10.07
N GLY A 204 0.76 12.86 9.08
CA GLY A 204 0.55 11.43 9.32
C GLY A 204 1.79 10.72 9.84
N LEU A 205 2.98 11.12 9.40
CA LEU A 205 4.24 10.49 9.83
C LEU A 205 4.49 10.70 11.33
N LYS A 206 4.20 11.88 11.89
CA LYS A 206 4.26 12.16 13.33
C LYS A 206 3.34 11.26 14.16
N ARG A 207 2.28 10.77 13.54
CA ARG A 207 1.29 9.87 14.15
C ARG A 207 1.59 8.39 13.89
N PHE A 208 2.71 8.06 13.23
CA PHE A 208 3.03 6.68 12.85
C PHE A 208 3.03 5.70 14.04
N GLY A 209 3.38 6.17 15.23
CA GLY A 209 3.34 5.40 16.48
C GLY A 209 1.94 4.92 16.90
N GLU A 210 0.86 5.48 16.34
CA GLU A 210 -0.52 5.04 16.57
C GLU A 210 -0.90 3.80 15.72
N LEU A 211 -0.11 3.50 14.69
CA LEU A 211 -0.33 2.35 13.81
C LEU A 211 0.20 1.06 14.46
N PRO A 212 -0.31 -0.12 14.08
CA PRO A 212 0.34 -1.37 14.41
C PRO A 212 1.82 -1.34 14.02
N LEU A 213 2.67 -2.10 14.73
CA LEU A 213 4.11 -2.11 14.50
C LEU A 213 4.45 -2.77 13.14
N ILE A 214 4.19 -2.09 12.04
CA ILE A 214 4.45 -2.50 10.65
C ILE A 214 5.80 -1.97 10.14
N ASN A 215 6.21 -2.37 8.92
CA ASN A 215 7.39 -1.80 8.28
C ASN A 215 7.05 -0.48 7.60
N ILE A 216 8.02 0.43 7.55
CA ILE A 216 7.91 1.70 6.81
C ILE A 216 8.89 1.72 5.64
N ALA A 217 8.47 2.32 4.54
CA ALA A 217 9.30 2.66 3.40
C ALA A 217 9.19 4.18 3.13
N LEU A 218 10.31 4.88 3.12
CA LEU A 218 10.36 6.30 2.75
C LEU A 218 10.70 6.45 1.28
N SER A 219 9.84 7.09 0.51
CA SER A 219 10.14 7.60 -0.83
C SER A 219 11.11 8.77 -0.74
N LEU A 220 12.42 8.47 -0.70
CA LEU A 220 13.48 9.45 -0.53
C LEU A 220 13.77 10.16 -1.86
N HIS A 221 14.13 9.42 -2.89
CA HIS A 221 14.29 9.75 -4.32
C HIS A 221 15.29 10.84 -4.68
N SER A 222 15.76 11.65 -3.75
CA SER A 222 16.92 12.55 -3.91
C SER A 222 17.46 12.98 -2.54
N PRO A 223 18.79 13.07 -2.37
CA PRO A 223 19.40 13.65 -1.17
C PRO A 223 19.35 15.18 -1.15
N PHE A 224 19.06 15.82 -2.31
CA PHE A 224 19.01 17.27 -2.44
C PHE A 224 17.57 17.78 -2.49
N ASN A 225 17.23 18.71 -1.61
CA ASN A 225 15.88 19.30 -1.55
C ASN A 225 15.46 19.97 -2.86
N SER A 226 16.38 20.58 -3.60
CA SER A 226 16.11 21.20 -4.91
C SER A 226 15.56 20.18 -5.90
N ILE A 227 16.24 19.05 -6.07
CA ILE A 227 15.83 17.96 -6.97
C ILE A 227 14.59 17.26 -6.38
N ARG A 228 14.59 16.97 -5.07
CA ARG A 228 13.45 16.31 -4.43
C ARG A 228 12.17 17.13 -4.58
N SER A 229 12.23 18.46 -4.44
CA SER A 229 11.07 19.35 -4.62
C SER A 229 10.56 19.40 -6.06
N GLN A 230 11.44 19.11 -7.05
CA GLN A 230 11.07 19.01 -8.45
C GLN A 230 10.26 17.73 -8.71
N ILE A 231 10.70 16.59 -8.13
CA ILE A 231 10.07 15.27 -8.37
C ILE A 231 9.00 14.90 -7.37
N ILE A 232 9.06 15.44 -6.15
CA ILE A 232 8.06 15.30 -5.08
C ILE A 232 7.67 16.70 -4.58
N PRO A 233 6.62 17.32 -5.12
CA PRO A 233 6.22 18.68 -4.74
C PRO A 233 5.94 18.87 -3.25
N LEU A 234 5.53 17.80 -2.55
CA LEU A 234 5.33 17.76 -1.09
C LEU A 234 6.55 18.25 -0.31
N ASN A 235 7.76 18.03 -0.86
CA ASN A 235 9.03 18.44 -0.21
C ASN A 235 9.14 19.96 0.01
N LYS A 236 8.41 20.77 -0.75
CA LYS A 236 8.35 22.23 -0.53
C LYS A 236 7.70 22.58 0.81
N SER A 237 6.74 21.75 1.25
CA SER A 237 6.05 21.92 2.53
C SER A 237 6.75 21.19 3.68
N TYR A 238 7.40 20.07 3.37
CA TYR A 238 8.07 19.21 4.34
C TYR A 238 9.47 18.83 3.81
N PRO A 239 10.51 19.62 4.15
CA PRO A 239 11.88 19.34 3.72
C PRO A 239 12.38 17.98 4.19
N LEU A 240 13.35 17.39 3.48
CA LEU A 240 13.85 16.05 3.74
C LEU A 240 14.40 15.90 5.16
N GLU A 241 15.03 16.95 5.69
CA GLU A 241 15.61 16.96 7.04
C GLU A 241 14.54 16.74 8.11
N ASP A 242 13.38 17.42 8.00
CA ASP A 242 12.27 17.28 8.93
C ASP A 242 11.64 15.88 8.87
N ILE A 243 11.57 15.32 7.66
CA ILE A 243 11.08 13.96 7.44
C ILE A 243 12.02 12.95 8.10
N LEU A 244 13.32 13.08 7.88
CA LEU A 244 14.33 12.18 8.46
C LEU A 244 14.39 12.30 9.99
N ALA A 245 14.35 13.52 10.53
CA ALA A 245 14.29 13.74 11.97
C ALA A 245 13.03 13.10 12.59
N THR A 246 11.88 13.23 11.91
CA THR A 246 10.65 12.57 12.38
C THR A 246 10.77 11.05 12.35
N ILE A 247 11.35 10.47 11.28
CA ILE A 247 11.58 9.02 11.17
C ILE A 247 12.52 8.54 12.28
N ASP A 248 13.61 9.27 12.56
CA ASP A 248 14.56 8.93 13.61
C ASP A 248 13.91 8.92 15.01
N SER A 249 12.85 9.70 15.21
CA SER A 249 12.07 9.75 16.45
C SER A 249 11.09 8.57 16.62
N ILE A 250 10.80 7.79 15.57
CA ILE A 250 9.88 6.65 15.64
C ILE A 250 10.56 5.52 16.42
N PRO A 251 9.94 5.03 17.52
CA PRO A 251 10.54 3.98 18.34
C PRO A 251 10.40 2.61 17.65
N PHE A 252 11.30 2.28 16.74
CA PHE A 252 11.34 0.96 16.12
C PHE A 252 11.81 -0.09 17.12
N LYS A 253 10.94 -1.05 17.45
CA LYS A 253 11.27 -2.16 18.35
C LYS A 253 11.96 -3.30 17.59
N GLY A 254 13.02 -3.86 18.16
CA GLY A 254 13.74 -5.00 17.61
C GLY A 254 14.57 -4.66 16.36
N ASN A 255 14.79 -5.65 15.50
CA ASN A 255 15.62 -5.51 14.28
C ASN A 255 14.82 -4.95 13.07
N ARG A 256 13.93 -3.99 13.29
CA ARG A 256 13.24 -3.32 12.19
C ARG A 256 14.15 -2.29 11.56
N ALA A 257 14.21 -2.34 10.24
CA ALA A 257 14.96 -1.40 9.41
C ALA A 257 13.95 -0.59 8.56
N ILE A 258 14.35 0.62 8.24
CA ILE A 258 13.59 1.48 7.30
C ILE A 258 13.99 1.06 5.89
N ASN A 259 13.03 0.96 4.99
CA ASN A 259 13.32 0.87 3.57
C ASN A 259 13.35 2.28 2.99
N PHE A 260 14.45 2.65 2.37
CA PHE A 260 14.57 3.89 1.62
C PHE A 260 14.36 3.58 0.14
N GLU A 261 13.29 4.05 -0.43
CA GLU A 261 12.98 3.87 -1.86
C GLU A 261 13.60 5.02 -2.65
N TYR A 262 14.35 4.69 -3.71
CA TYR A 262 15.05 5.67 -4.52
C TYR A 262 14.82 5.37 -6.00
N VAL A 263 13.94 6.14 -6.65
CA VAL A 263 13.74 6.04 -8.10
C VAL A 263 14.97 6.63 -8.81
N LEU A 264 15.61 5.83 -9.67
CA LEU A 264 16.71 6.28 -10.49
C LEU A 264 16.17 6.85 -11.81
N ILE A 265 16.42 8.15 -12.03
CA ILE A 265 16.02 8.91 -13.22
C ILE A 265 17.29 9.38 -13.93
N ASP A 266 17.40 9.07 -15.22
CA ASP A 266 18.61 9.39 -15.98
C ASP A 266 18.91 10.89 -16.03
N GLY A 267 20.16 11.26 -15.78
CA GLY A 267 20.64 12.64 -15.80
C GLY A 267 20.11 13.55 -14.68
N LEU A 268 19.20 13.07 -13.81
CA LEU A 268 18.57 13.92 -12.78
C LEU A 268 19.08 13.64 -11.37
N ASN A 269 19.05 12.38 -10.93
CA ASN A 269 19.36 11.97 -9.55
C ASN A 269 20.23 10.73 -9.47
N ASN A 270 20.93 10.38 -10.56
CA ASN A 270 21.77 9.19 -10.68
C ASN A 270 23.26 9.52 -10.89
N ARG A 271 23.68 10.74 -10.51
CA ARG A 271 25.07 11.21 -10.60
C ARG A 271 25.89 10.68 -9.41
N GLU A 272 27.22 10.71 -9.54
CA GLU A 272 28.11 10.34 -8.45
C GLU A 272 27.89 11.18 -7.18
N GLU A 273 27.67 12.49 -7.33
CA GLU A 273 27.38 13.38 -6.19
C GLU A 273 26.12 13.01 -5.45
N ASP A 274 25.05 12.54 -6.17
CA ASP A 274 23.83 12.07 -5.55
C ASP A 274 24.07 10.82 -4.71
N ALA A 275 24.88 9.87 -5.20
CA ALA A 275 25.22 8.67 -4.45
C ALA A 275 26.05 8.99 -3.19
N ARG A 276 27.05 9.88 -3.29
CA ARG A 276 27.90 10.28 -2.17
C ARG A 276 27.10 11.02 -1.10
N GLU A 277 26.23 11.95 -1.48
CA GLU A 277 25.40 12.70 -0.52
C GLU A 277 24.35 11.79 0.12
N LEU A 278 23.73 10.91 -0.67
CA LEU A 278 22.81 9.89 -0.16
C LEU A 278 23.48 9.00 0.89
N ALA A 279 24.74 8.57 0.64
CA ALA A 279 25.48 7.79 1.60
C ALA A 279 25.73 8.55 2.92
N LYS A 280 26.07 9.84 2.88
CA LYS A 280 26.25 10.67 4.09
C LYS A 280 24.95 10.76 4.91
N ILE A 281 23.81 11.02 4.24
CA ILE A 281 22.49 11.12 4.90
C ILE A 281 22.11 9.81 5.60
N LEU A 282 22.48 8.67 5.03
CA LEU A 282 22.07 7.35 5.50
C LEU A 282 23.13 6.65 6.38
N LEU A 283 24.31 7.23 6.49
CA LEU A 283 25.37 6.68 7.36
C LEU A 283 24.87 6.57 8.82
N GLY A 284 25.01 5.38 9.39
CA GLY A 284 24.55 5.08 10.76
C GLY A 284 23.05 4.81 10.90
N LYS A 285 22.23 5.02 9.86
CA LYS A 285 20.80 4.66 9.89
C LYS A 285 20.60 3.17 9.61
N LYS A 286 19.74 2.53 10.41
CA LYS A 286 19.33 1.13 10.18
C LYS A 286 18.34 1.06 9.00
N GLY A 287 18.85 0.83 7.80
CA GLY A 287 18.01 0.79 6.62
C GLY A 287 18.63 0.08 5.43
N ILE A 288 17.79 -0.17 4.44
CA ILE A 288 18.17 -0.72 3.14
C ILE A 288 17.70 0.27 2.09
N ILE A 289 18.55 0.56 1.10
CA ILE A 289 18.14 1.34 -0.06
C ILE A 289 17.66 0.41 -1.17
N ASN A 290 16.44 0.63 -1.62
CA ASN A 290 15.90 0.02 -2.82
C ASN A 290 16.04 1.01 -3.98
N LEU A 291 16.93 0.73 -4.89
CA LEU A 291 17.08 1.48 -6.15
C LEU A 291 16.04 0.97 -7.14
N ILE A 292 15.13 1.85 -7.53
CA ILE A 292 14.02 1.53 -8.43
C ILE A 292 14.33 2.19 -9.78
N PRO A 293 14.64 1.43 -10.83
CA PRO A 293 14.75 2.01 -12.17
C PRO A 293 13.45 2.72 -12.54
N PHE A 294 13.53 3.91 -13.11
CA PHE A 294 12.32 4.63 -13.54
C PHE A 294 11.52 3.77 -14.52
N ASN A 295 10.22 3.71 -14.30
CA ASN A 295 9.28 2.99 -15.17
C ASN A 295 8.47 4.01 -15.96
N GLY A 296 8.72 4.10 -17.26
CA GLY A 296 8.04 5.02 -18.16
C GLY A 296 6.53 4.78 -18.22
N PHE A 297 5.77 5.84 -18.50
CA PHE A 297 4.33 5.82 -18.74
C PHE A 297 3.99 6.87 -19.81
N PRO A 298 2.81 6.81 -20.45
CA PRO A 298 2.41 7.78 -21.46
C PRO A 298 2.50 9.23 -20.96
N GLY A 299 3.24 10.08 -21.65
CA GLY A 299 3.48 11.48 -21.28
C GLY A 299 4.56 11.70 -20.21
N ALA A 300 5.29 10.66 -19.79
CA ALA A 300 6.44 10.83 -18.90
C ALA A 300 7.57 11.61 -19.61
N VAL A 301 8.19 12.54 -18.88
CA VAL A 301 9.30 13.37 -19.35
C VAL A 301 10.67 12.85 -18.92
N TYR A 302 10.70 11.77 -18.15
CA TYR A 302 11.91 11.18 -17.61
C TYR A 302 12.28 9.90 -18.34
N GLU A 303 13.56 9.54 -18.25
CA GLU A 303 14.11 8.32 -18.82
C GLU A 303 14.70 7.41 -17.76
N ARG A 304 14.69 6.11 -18.05
CA ARG A 304 15.35 5.08 -17.24
C ARG A 304 16.84 5.12 -17.50
N PRO A 305 17.70 5.11 -16.44
CA PRO A 305 19.15 4.99 -16.64
C PRO A 305 19.55 3.64 -17.26
N SER A 306 20.70 3.60 -17.93
CA SER A 306 21.29 2.35 -18.39
C SER A 306 21.66 1.44 -17.21
N GLU A 307 21.79 0.12 -17.48
CA GLU A 307 22.19 -0.85 -16.45
C GLU A 307 23.58 -0.53 -15.88
N GLU A 308 24.51 -0.02 -16.73
CA GLU A 308 25.87 0.37 -16.31
C GLU A 308 25.82 1.55 -15.34
N ARG A 309 24.98 2.57 -15.62
CA ARG A 309 24.81 3.73 -14.71
C ARG A 309 24.19 3.32 -13.39
N MET A 310 23.21 2.44 -13.43
CA MET A 310 22.58 1.93 -12.20
C MET A 310 23.57 1.11 -11.36
N ALA A 311 24.35 0.24 -12.00
CA ALA A 311 25.40 -0.54 -11.34
C ALA A 311 26.51 0.36 -10.76
N ALA A 312 26.94 1.39 -11.48
CA ALA A 312 27.91 2.37 -10.98
C ALA A 312 27.40 3.11 -9.76
N PHE A 313 26.14 3.59 -9.78
CA PHE A 313 25.51 4.24 -8.63
C PHE A 313 25.44 3.31 -7.40
N GLN A 314 25.02 2.06 -7.61
CA GLN A 314 25.01 1.04 -6.55
C GLN A 314 26.42 0.76 -6.03
N GLY A 315 27.42 0.67 -6.90
CA GLY A 315 28.82 0.44 -6.54
C GLY A 315 29.38 1.55 -5.63
N ILE A 316 29.06 2.82 -5.92
CA ILE A 316 29.46 3.95 -5.09
C ILE A 316 28.84 3.83 -3.68
N LEU A 317 27.53 3.56 -3.58
CA LEU A 317 26.88 3.37 -2.29
C LEU A 317 27.50 2.22 -1.50
N SER A 318 27.77 1.10 -2.16
CA SER A 318 28.38 -0.09 -1.54
C SER A 318 29.81 0.21 -1.03
N SER A 319 30.62 0.95 -1.82
CA SER A 319 31.97 1.36 -1.40
C SER A 319 31.99 2.27 -0.17
N LEU A 320 30.88 2.97 0.07
CA LEU A 320 30.66 3.85 1.23
C LEU A 320 29.93 3.13 2.38
N GLY A 321 29.81 1.80 2.33
CA GLY A 321 29.21 0.99 3.39
C GLY A 321 27.68 1.01 3.42
N ILE A 322 27.01 1.50 2.38
CA ILE A 322 25.54 1.55 2.29
C ILE A 322 25.03 0.35 1.50
N HIS A 323 24.17 -0.45 2.14
CA HIS A 323 23.54 -1.58 1.47
C HIS A 323 22.41 -1.12 0.54
N ALA A 324 22.62 -1.25 -0.77
CA ALA A 324 21.69 -0.87 -1.81
C ALA A 324 21.35 -2.05 -2.72
N THR A 325 20.06 -2.21 -3.07
CA THR A 325 19.59 -3.25 -4.00
C THR A 325 18.87 -2.63 -5.18
N ILE A 326 19.22 -3.03 -6.40
CA ILE A 326 18.46 -2.65 -7.60
C ILE A 326 17.24 -3.57 -7.69
N ARG A 327 16.06 -2.96 -7.75
CA ARG A 327 14.78 -3.69 -7.85
C ARG A 327 14.54 -4.16 -9.27
N THR A 328 14.24 -5.44 -9.43
CA THR A 328 13.74 -5.96 -10.70
C THR A 328 12.33 -5.39 -10.95
N THR A 329 12.14 -4.72 -12.08
CA THR A 329 10.81 -4.25 -12.49
C THR A 329 9.89 -5.44 -12.73
N LYS A 330 8.67 -5.37 -12.21
CA LYS A 330 7.62 -6.38 -12.34
C LYS A 330 6.39 -5.78 -13.02
N GLY A 331 5.77 -6.55 -13.95
CA GLY A 331 4.51 -6.18 -14.60
C GLY A 331 4.57 -4.92 -15.48
N SER A 332 5.74 -4.57 -16.02
CA SER A 332 5.89 -3.36 -16.85
C SER A 332 5.12 -3.43 -18.16
N ASP A 333 4.95 -4.62 -18.73
CA ASP A 333 4.21 -4.88 -19.97
C ASP A 333 2.68 -4.66 -19.83
N ILE A 334 2.17 -4.63 -18.61
CA ILE A 334 0.77 -4.35 -18.30
C ILE A 334 0.59 -3.06 -17.48
N PHE A 335 1.59 -2.18 -17.45
CA PHE A 335 1.61 -0.96 -16.62
C PHE A 335 1.28 -1.23 -15.14
N ALA A 336 1.85 -2.28 -14.56
CA ALA A 336 1.68 -2.65 -13.14
C ALA A 336 2.92 -2.37 -12.28
N ALA A 337 4.00 -1.82 -12.86
CA ALA A 337 5.20 -1.48 -12.10
C ALA A 337 4.99 -0.23 -11.21
N CYS A 338 5.90 -0.05 -10.25
CA CYS A 338 5.87 1.12 -9.37
C CYS A 338 5.84 2.43 -10.16
N GLY A 339 4.90 3.30 -9.80
CA GLY A 339 4.68 4.59 -10.46
C GLY A 339 3.82 4.54 -11.73
N GLN A 340 3.40 3.37 -12.22
CA GLN A 340 2.65 3.22 -13.47
C GLN A 340 1.13 3.11 -13.29
N LEU A 341 0.63 2.98 -12.07
CA LEU A 341 -0.79 2.75 -11.83
C LEU A 341 -1.63 3.99 -12.15
N LYS A 342 -2.45 3.86 -13.15
CA LYS A 342 -3.49 4.82 -13.54
C LYS A 342 -4.46 4.13 -14.49
N HIS A 343 -5.73 4.07 -14.11
CA HIS A 343 -6.76 3.62 -15.03
C HIS A 343 -6.90 4.64 -16.18
N LEU A 344 -6.57 4.22 -17.38
CA LEU A 344 -6.89 4.94 -18.59
C LEU A 344 -8.33 4.53 -18.96
N LEU A 345 -9.25 5.47 -19.00
CA LEU A 345 -10.59 5.23 -19.55
C LEU A 345 -10.39 4.76 -20.99
N GLU A 346 -10.93 3.60 -21.34
CA GLU A 346 -11.04 3.18 -22.74
C GLU A 346 -11.91 4.21 -23.44
N GLY A 347 -11.29 5.07 -24.29
CA GLY A 347 -12.02 6.01 -25.11
C GLY A 347 -11.72 7.51 -24.94
N SER A 348 -10.53 7.90 -24.47
CA SER A 348 -10.05 9.29 -24.57
C SER A 348 -8.86 9.41 -25.48
#